data_ac29737be260c19585679d6d68339c3b
#
_entry.id   ac29737be260c19585679d6d68339c3b
#
_cell.length_a   1.000
_cell.length_b   1.000
_cell.length_c   1.000
_cell.angle_alpha   90.00
_cell.angle_beta   90.00
_cell.angle_gamma   90.00
#
_symmetry.space_group_name_H-M   'P 1'
#
loop_
_entity.id
_entity.type
_entity.pdbx_description
1 polymer ?
#
loop_
_entity_poly.entity_id
_entity_poly.type
_entity_poly.pdbx_seq_one_letter_code
_entity_poly.pdbx_strand_id
1 'polypeptide(L)'
;MKRIFLTIVVAIFMAEAAKAQMFEPAFQQKPASASPGSRQGGVAMDECIFQFMDGAPAIDVYSIRKGEHLQRIPLEGHKTWHCNNACVSDTYLQKGDKLPLVYVSQENRAEHCICVFRISGKKGAYQAELVQKINLPEPAVMGVWYPNLVLDNDNGDIYVTGYSRESWNDARGGNGLQVLRFKLPAVSYGEFTINASDIQARRNYAFRLATQGAVIKDGKMYQVYGMAGDSSIVCYDLESGVELWAKDLSAAGIPNEPESLFFSGKTLYCVDVKGVVYKCRDL
;
A
#
# COMPACT_ATOMS: atom_id res chain seq x y z
N MET A 1 -49.02 -8.12 -20.79
CA MET A 1 -47.63 -8.46 -21.24
C MET A 1 -46.58 -7.36 -21.12
N LYS A 2 -46.89 -6.09 -21.46
CA LYS A 2 -45.87 -4.97 -21.39
C LYS A 2 -45.33 -4.68 -19.98
N ARG A 3 -46.10 -4.83 -18.88
CA ARG A 3 -45.62 -4.55 -17.51
C ARG A 3 -44.66 -5.60 -16.95
N ILE A 4 -44.82 -6.89 -17.35
CA ILE A 4 -43.93 -7.97 -16.90
C ILE A 4 -42.55 -7.83 -17.53
N PHE A 5 -42.47 -7.41 -18.80
CA PHE A 5 -41.19 -7.22 -19.50
C PHE A 5 -40.35 -6.08 -18.89
N LEU A 6 -40.99 -4.99 -18.47
CA LEU A 6 -40.27 -3.86 -17.86
C LEU A 6 -39.71 -4.24 -16.49
N THR A 7 -40.43 -5.00 -15.69
CA THR A 7 -39.99 -5.42 -14.35
C THR A 7 -38.82 -6.41 -14.45
N ILE A 8 -38.80 -7.30 -15.43
CA ILE A 8 -37.70 -8.26 -15.64
C ILE A 8 -36.45 -7.52 -16.12
N VAL A 9 -36.56 -6.55 -17.04
CA VAL A 9 -35.42 -5.77 -17.53
C VAL A 9 -34.82 -4.93 -16.42
N VAL A 10 -35.61 -4.26 -15.58
CA VAL A 10 -35.12 -3.50 -14.43
C VAL A 10 -34.45 -4.41 -13.39
N ALA A 11 -35.01 -5.61 -13.13
CA ALA A 11 -34.43 -6.58 -12.21
C ALA A 11 -33.08 -7.14 -12.73
N ILE A 12 -32.95 -7.34 -14.04
CA ILE A 12 -31.67 -7.77 -14.66
C ILE A 12 -30.63 -6.68 -14.56
N PHE A 13 -30.97 -5.42 -14.85
CA PHE A 13 -30.04 -4.29 -14.70
C PHE A 13 -29.63 -4.05 -13.24
N MET A 14 -30.55 -4.20 -12.27
CA MET A 14 -30.24 -4.09 -10.86
C MET A 14 -29.38 -5.27 -10.36
N ALA A 15 -29.58 -6.47 -10.89
CA ALA A 15 -28.76 -7.64 -10.56
C ALA A 15 -27.36 -7.56 -11.17
N GLU A 16 -27.20 -6.97 -12.35
CA GLU A 16 -25.87 -6.71 -12.94
C GLU A 16 -25.11 -5.58 -12.23
N ALA A 17 -25.81 -4.50 -11.82
CA ALA A 17 -25.22 -3.44 -11.01
C ALA A 17 -24.77 -3.96 -9.62
N ALA A 18 -25.50 -4.89 -9.02
CA ALA A 18 -25.13 -5.52 -7.75
C ALA A 18 -23.91 -6.49 -7.87
N LYS A 19 -23.63 -7.01 -9.07
CA LYS A 19 -22.46 -7.86 -9.33
C LYS A 19 -21.15 -7.09 -9.58
N ALA A 20 -21.21 -5.77 -9.76
CA ALA A 20 -20.06 -4.97 -10.14
C ALA A 20 -19.21 -4.48 -8.96
N GLN A 21 -19.68 -4.58 -7.72
CA GLN A 21 -19.00 -4.02 -6.57
C GLN A 21 -17.98 -5.02 -6.02
N MET A 22 -16.70 -4.77 -6.33
CA MET A 22 -15.56 -5.60 -5.89
C MET A 22 -15.27 -5.43 -4.40
N PHE A 23 -15.47 -4.22 -3.87
CA PHE A 23 -15.21 -3.87 -2.49
C PHE A 23 -16.50 -3.51 -1.74
N GLU A 24 -16.59 -3.92 -0.49
CA GLU A 24 -17.64 -3.51 0.43
C GLU A 24 -17.04 -2.87 1.68
N PRO A 25 -17.67 -1.84 2.26
CA PRO A 25 -17.26 -1.29 3.54
C PRO A 25 -17.35 -2.37 4.62
N ALA A 26 -16.24 -2.61 5.31
CA ALA A 26 -16.18 -3.55 6.43
C ALA A 26 -16.40 -2.84 7.76
N PHE A 27 -15.69 -1.72 7.97
CA PHE A 27 -15.81 -0.87 9.15
C PHE A 27 -15.12 0.48 8.94
N GLN A 28 -15.37 1.41 9.86
CA GLN A 28 -14.69 2.69 9.97
C GLN A 28 -13.62 2.61 11.05
N GLN A 29 -12.37 2.97 10.75
CA GLN A 29 -11.35 3.22 11.76
C GLN A 29 -11.78 4.42 12.61
N LYS A 30 -12.02 4.20 13.89
CA LYS A 30 -12.37 5.28 14.81
C LYS A 30 -11.14 6.15 15.05
N PRO A 31 -11.20 7.47 14.82
CA PRO A 31 -10.06 8.33 15.06
C PRO A 31 -9.63 8.26 16.53
N ALA A 32 -8.32 8.25 16.77
CA ALA A 32 -7.81 8.57 18.08
C ALA A 32 -8.19 10.03 18.40
N SER A 33 -8.54 10.33 19.64
CA SER A 33 -9.05 11.64 20.08
C SER A 33 -8.10 12.82 19.82
N ALA A 34 -6.90 12.59 19.31
CA ALA A 34 -5.90 13.60 18.98
C ALA A 34 -4.89 13.07 17.94
N SER A 35 -5.36 12.46 16.86
CA SER A 35 -4.45 11.96 15.81
C SER A 35 -4.26 13.03 14.74
N PRO A 36 -3.21 13.88 14.80
CA PRO A 36 -2.84 14.71 13.67
C PRO A 36 -2.26 13.82 12.56
N GLY A 37 -2.46 14.23 11.33
CA GLY A 37 -1.94 13.54 10.15
C GLY A 37 -2.98 12.74 9.37
N SER A 38 -2.67 12.45 8.11
CA SER A 38 -3.47 11.62 7.24
C SER A 38 -3.01 10.15 7.31
N ARG A 39 -3.89 9.24 6.94
CA ARG A 39 -3.56 7.83 6.78
C ARG A 39 -2.73 7.65 5.54
N GLN A 40 -1.80 6.70 5.61
CA GLN A 40 -0.95 6.31 4.50
C GLN A 40 -0.83 4.78 4.46
N GLY A 41 0.34 4.23 4.20
CA GLY A 41 0.55 2.79 4.15
C GLY A 41 0.04 2.05 5.41
N GLY A 42 -0.55 0.90 5.22
CA GLY A 42 -1.07 0.08 6.30
C GLY A 42 -0.80 -1.41 6.08
N VAL A 43 -0.67 -2.15 7.18
CA VAL A 43 -0.47 -3.61 7.16
C VAL A 43 -1.34 -4.29 8.21
N ALA A 44 -1.64 -5.57 7.98
CA ALA A 44 -2.39 -6.39 8.92
C ALA A 44 -1.49 -7.46 9.58
N MET A 45 -1.41 -7.46 10.91
CA MET A 45 -0.71 -8.45 11.73
C MET A 45 -1.46 -8.61 13.05
N ASP A 46 -1.41 -9.79 13.68
CA ASP A 46 -1.93 -10.07 15.03
C ASP A 46 -3.37 -9.56 15.23
N GLU A 47 -4.25 -9.81 14.24
CA GLU A 47 -5.64 -9.32 14.22
C GLU A 47 -5.78 -7.78 14.34
N CYS A 48 -4.72 -7.04 14.00
CA CYS A 48 -4.67 -5.58 14.01
C CYS A 48 -4.28 -5.03 12.66
N ILE A 49 -4.70 -3.80 12.38
CA ILE A 49 -4.18 -2.96 11.30
C ILE A 49 -3.19 -1.98 11.94
N PHE A 50 -1.96 -1.98 11.46
CA PHE A 50 -0.93 -1.01 11.79
C PHE A 50 -0.93 0.03 10.67
N GLN A 51 -1.51 1.20 10.94
CA GLN A 51 -1.69 2.28 10.00
C GLN A 51 -0.63 3.34 10.21
N PHE A 52 0.28 3.49 9.27
CA PHE A 52 1.27 4.56 9.28
C PHE A 52 0.61 5.90 8.96
N MET A 53 0.99 6.93 9.70
CA MET A 53 0.37 8.25 9.63
C MET A 53 1.35 9.25 9.02
N ASP A 54 0.89 10.03 8.04
CA ASP A 54 1.65 11.15 7.48
C ASP A 54 1.54 12.40 8.37
N GLY A 55 2.56 13.27 8.32
CA GLY A 55 2.60 14.56 9.02
C GLY A 55 2.84 14.48 10.53
N ALA A 56 2.52 13.35 11.15
CA ALA A 56 2.87 13.07 12.54
C ALA A 56 3.44 11.65 12.62
N PRO A 57 4.78 11.50 12.66
CA PRO A 57 5.43 10.21 12.63
C PRO A 57 4.91 9.27 13.71
N ALA A 58 3.99 8.40 13.35
CA ALA A 58 3.36 7.45 14.27
C ALA A 58 2.71 6.29 13.51
N ILE A 59 2.48 5.21 14.24
CA ILE A 59 1.65 4.09 13.82
C ILE A 59 0.40 4.08 14.70
N ASP A 60 -0.77 4.22 14.10
CA ASP A 60 -2.03 3.99 14.78
C ASP A 60 -2.45 2.53 14.60
N VAL A 61 -2.71 1.85 15.71
CA VAL A 61 -3.09 0.44 15.71
C VAL A 61 -4.59 0.31 15.92
N TYR A 62 -5.26 -0.41 15.01
CA TYR A 62 -6.69 -0.65 15.05
C TYR A 62 -7.02 -2.14 15.10
N SER A 63 -8.12 -2.49 15.76
CA SER A 63 -8.70 -3.82 15.66
C SER A 63 -9.21 -4.07 14.24
N ILE A 64 -8.75 -5.13 13.57
CA ILE A 64 -9.23 -5.47 12.22
C ILE A 64 -10.69 -5.93 12.21
N ARG A 65 -11.24 -6.31 13.36
CA ARG A 65 -12.63 -6.78 13.47
C ARG A 65 -13.63 -5.64 13.70
N LYS A 66 -13.21 -4.57 14.39
CA LYS A 66 -14.13 -3.53 14.90
C LYS A 66 -13.72 -2.11 14.51
N GLY A 67 -12.52 -1.90 13.96
CA GLY A 67 -11.99 -0.58 13.68
C GLY A 67 -11.72 0.27 14.93
N GLU A 68 -11.74 -0.32 16.13
CA GLU A 68 -11.42 0.36 17.37
C GLU A 68 -9.94 0.74 17.40
N HIS A 69 -9.63 2.00 17.73
CA HIS A 69 -8.27 2.43 17.99
C HIS A 69 -7.78 1.79 19.29
N LEU A 70 -6.67 1.08 19.22
CA LEU A 70 -6.10 0.32 20.33
C LEU A 70 -4.89 1.02 20.94
N GLN A 71 -4.08 1.66 20.10
CA GLN A 71 -2.82 2.26 20.52
C GLN A 71 -2.30 3.20 19.44
N ARG A 72 -1.57 4.25 19.86
CA ARG A 72 -0.66 5.02 19.01
C ARG A 72 0.77 4.75 19.43
N ILE A 73 1.62 4.44 18.47
CA ILE A 73 3.06 4.20 18.65
C ILE A 73 3.78 5.37 17.98
N PRO A 74 4.45 6.26 18.74
CA PRO A 74 5.25 7.33 18.14
C PRO A 74 6.48 6.74 17.44
N LEU A 75 6.85 7.32 16.28
CA LEU A 75 8.09 7.01 15.57
C LEU A 75 9.11 8.10 15.88
N GLU A 76 9.96 7.84 16.85
CA GLU A 76 10.96 8.80 17.31
C GLU A 76 12.05 9.03 16.25
N GLY A 77 12.62 10.24 16.21
CA GLY A 77 13.72 10.59 15.30
C GLY A 77 13.30 11.03 13.90
N HIS A 78 12.04 10.92 13.52
CA HIS A 78 11.54 11.38 12.23
C HIS A 78 10.87 12.76 12.37
N LYS A 79 11.46 13.81 11.72
CA LYS A 79 10.89 15.17 11.73
C LYS A 79 9.87 15.39 10.61
N THR A 80 10.13 14.80 9.46
CA THR A 80 9.23 14.80 8.30
C THR A 80 9.01 13.36 7.91
N TRP A 81 7.77 12.97 7.78
CA TRP A 81 7.41 11.61 7.48
C TRP A 81 6.29 11.61 6.44
N HIS A 82 6.54 10.98 5.32
CA HIS A 82 5.54 10.69 4.32
C HIS A 82 5.71 9.24 3.87
N CYS A 83 4.79 8.40 4.27
CA CYS A 83 4.81 6.97 4.02
C CYS A 83 3.74 6.63 3.00
N ASN A 84 4.10 6.27 1.77
CA ASN A 84 3.13 5.89 0.75
C ASN A 84 2.64 4.45 0.90
N ASN A 85 3.51 3.54 1.30
CA ASN A 85 3.14 2.14 1.45
C ASN A 85 3.90 1.46 2.59
N ALA A 86 3.29 0.43 3.13
CA ALA A 86 3.89 -0.47 4.10
C ALA A 86 3.65 -1.92 3.69
N CYS A 87 4.65 -2.77 3.90
CA CYS A 87 4.58 -4.19 3.58
C CYS A 87 5.07 -5.03 4.76
N VAL A 88 4.40 -6.14 5.02
CA VAL A 88 4.86 -7.15 5.98
C VAL A 88 5.80 -8.11 5.24
N SER A 89 6.97 -8.37 5.83
CA SER A 89 7.85 -9.45 5.36
C SER A 89 7.46 -10.80 5.99
N ASP A 90 8.09 -11.86 5.53
CA ASP A 90 8.08 -13.17 6.19
C ASP A 90 9.27 -13.36 7.15
N THR A 91 10.12 -12.32 7.25
CA THR A 91 11.37 -12.34 8.03
C THR A 91 11.17 -11.75 9.42
N TYR A 92 11.78 -12.36 10.41
CA TYR A 92 11.84 -11.92 11.81
C TYR A 92 13.25 -11.44 12.12
N LEU A 93 13.40 -10.38 12.94
CA LEU A 93 14.72 -9.85 13.28
C LEU A 93 15.54 -10.85 14.10
N GLN A 94 14.89 -11.52 15.05
CA GLN A 94 15.55 -12.48 15.95
C GLN A 94 14.62 -13.63 16.33
N LYS A 95 15.23 -14.72 16.77
CA LYS A 95 14.49 -15.87 17.30
C LYS A 95 13.64 -15.47 18.51
N GLY A 96 12.35 -15.75 18.45
CA GLY A 96 11.38 -15.43 19.51
C GLY A 96 10.53 -14.19 19.26
N ASP A 97 10.82 -13.41 18.20
CA ASP A 97 9.90 -12.38 17.75
C ASP A 97 8.56 -13.00 17.34
N LYS A 98 7.48 -12.36 17.73
CA LYS A 98 6.11 -12.81 17.43
C LYS A 98 5.57 -12.23 16.14
N LEU A 99 6.08 -11.07 15.73
CA LEU A 99 5.66 -10.34 14.55
C LEU A 99 6.84 -10.24 13.57
N PRO A 100 6.59 -10.38 12.28
CA PRO A 100 7.59 -10.18 11.25
C PRO A 100 7.95 -8.70 11.11
N LEU A 101 9.00 -8.41 10.37
CA LEU A 101 9.42 -7.05 10.06
C LEU A 101 8.43 -6.35 9.13
N VAL A 102 8.32 -5.03 9.31
CA VAL A 102 7.52 -4.15 8.46
C VAL A 102 8.43 -3.21 7.70
N TYR A 103 8.30 -3.20 6.39
CA TYR A 103 9.02 -2.32 5.48
C TYR A 103 8.10 -1.18 5.06
N VAL A 104 8.61 0.04 5.12
CA VAL A 104 7.81 1.25 4.89
C VAL A 104 8.56 2.17 3.95
N SER A 105 7.92 2.55 2.84
CA SER A 105 8.50 3.57 1.97
C SER A 105 8.47 4.93 2.64
N GLN A 106 9.62 5.58 2.72
CA GLN A 106 9.74 6.97 3.11
C GLN A 106 9.94 7.80 1.86
N GLU A 107 8.94 8.59 1.56
CA GLU A 107 8.94 9.48 0.41
C GLU A 107 8.90 10.93 0.88
N ASN A 108 10.02 11.56 1.01
CA ASN A 108 10.09 13.02 1.05
C ASN A 108 11.19 13.49 0.08
N ARG A 109 11.19 14.77 -0.27
CA ARG A 109 12.17 15.31 -1.21
C ARG A 109 13.62 15.22 -0.73
N ALA A 110 13.83 15.00 0.54
CA ALA A 110 15.16 14.94 1.15
C ALA A 110 15.64 13.51 1.40
N GLU A 111 14.74 12.55 1.45
CA GLU A 111 15.06 11.16 1.79
C GLU A 111 14.25 10.19 0.94
N HIS A 112 14.93 9.37 0.16
CA HIS A 112 14.37 8.28 -0.63
C HIS A 112 14.85 6.97 -0.04
N CYS A 113 14.12 6.44 0.91
CA CYS A 113 14.55 5.23 1.61
C CYS A 113 13.38 4.33 2.00
N ILE A 114 13.72 3.12 2.36
CA ILE A 114 12.82 2.15 2.96
C ILE A 114 13.24 1.99 4.41
N CYS A 115 12.32 2.27 5.33
CA CYS A 115 12.52 2.06 6.76
C CYS A 115 12.02 0.66 7.14
N VAL A 116 12.85 -0.12 7.84
CA VAL A 116 12.51 -1.45 8.31
C VAL A 116 12.26 -1.40 9.81
N PHE A 117 11.04 -1.69 10.22
CA PHE A 117 10.62 -1.66 11.61
C PHE A 117 10.45 -3.06 12.18
N ARG A 118 10.96 -3.27 13.38
CA ARG A 118 10.56 -4.34 14.27
C ARG A 118 9.39 -3.89 15.11
N ILE A 119 8.29 -4.61 15.04
CA ILE A 119 7.16 -4.43 15.94
C ILE A 119 7.20 -5.51 16.99
N SER A 120 7.23 -5.13 18.26
CA SER A 120 7.31 -6.04 19.40
C SER A 120 6.21 -5.77 20.42
N GLY A 121 6.04 -6.66 21.40
CA GLY A 121 5.02 -6.52 22.43
C GLY A 121 3.75 -7.34 22.15
N LYS A 122 2.60 -6.81 22.53
CA LYS A 122 1.29 -7.45 22.40
C LYS A 122 0.20 -6.42 22.19
N LYS A 123 -0.97 -6.86 21.79
CA LYS A 123 -2.15 -6.02 21.56
C LYS A 123 -2.38 -5.02 22.70
N GLY A 124 -2.40 -3.73 22.35
CA GLY A 124 -2.53 -2.60 23.29
C GLY A 124 -1.23 -2.19 23.99
N ALA A 125 -0.09 -2.87 23.72
CA ALA A 125 1.22 -2.53 24.28
C ALA A 125 2.34 -2.89 23.28
N TYR A 126 2.17 -2.52 22.00
CA TYR A 126 3.18 -2.67 20.98
C TYR A 126 4.23 -1.56 21.05
N GLN A 127 5.41 -1.87 20.59
CA GLN A 127 6.53 -0.95 20.41
C GLN A 127 7.07 -1.10 18.98
N ALA A 128 7.56 -0.02 18.40
CA ALA A 128 8.22 -0.01 17.09
C ALA A 128 9.68 0.44 17.27
N GLU A 129 10.59 -0.30 16.65
CA GLU A 129 12.02 -0.01 16.60
C GLU A 129 12.43 0.07 15.13
N LEU A 130 13.05 1.19 14.71
CA LEU A 130 13.71 1.28 13.41
C LEU A 130 15.00 0.47 13.47
N VAL A 131 15.05 -0.65 12.74
CA VAL A 131 16.23 -1.54 12.76
C VAL A 131 17.14 -1.34 11.56
N GLN A 132 16.59 -1.00 10.41
CA GLN A 132 17.37 -0.77 9.21
C GLN A 132 16.78 0.35 8.37
N LYS A 133 17.65 1.15 7.76
CA LYS A 133 17.30 2.11 6.72
C LYS A 133 17.96 1.66 5.41
N ILE A 134 17.17 1.41 4.38
CA ILE A 134 17.65 1.04 3.05
C ILE A 134 17.55 2.29 2.17
N ASN A 135 18.68 2.92 1.91
CA ASN A 135 18.74 4.10 1.05
C ASN A 135 18.63 3.67 -0.41
N LEU A 136 17.70 4.31 -1.14
CA LEU A 136 17.54 4.11 -2.59
C LEU A 136 18.47 5.08 -3.34
N PRO A 137 18.82 4.77 -4.61
CA PRO A 137 19.53 5.73 -5.45
C PRO A 137 18.72 7.02 -5.62
N GLU A 138 19.41 8.14 -5.88
CA GLU A 138 18.76 9.41 -6.22
C GLU A 138 17.76 9.21 -7.38
N PRO A 139 16.57 9.87 -7.34
CA PRO A 139 15.54 9.70 -8.36
C PRO A 139 16.02 9.91 -9.78
N ALA A 140 16.90 10.90 -10.01
CA ALA A 140 17.46 11.15 -11.35
C ALA A 140 18.37 10.01 -11.84
N VAL A 141 19.06 9.30 -10.92
CA VAL A 141 19.94 8.16 -11.22
C VAL A 141 19.12 6.88 -11.40
N MET A 142 18.17 6.68 -10.51
CA MET A 142 17.26 5.53 -10.54
C MET A 142 16.26 5.63 -11.70
N GLY A 143 15.91 6.86 -12.11
CA GLY A 143 14.88 7.15 -13.10
C GLY A 143 13.48 6.91 -12.58
N VAL A 144 13.31 6.93 -11.26
CA VAL A 144 12.01 6.79 -10.58
C VAL A 144 11.87 7.90 -9.55
N TRP A 145 10.83 8.69 -9.71
CA TRP A 145 10.47 9.77 -8.82
C TRP A 145 9.29 9.35 -7.93
N TYR A 146 9.26 9.81 -6.69
CA TYR A 146 8.24 9.46 -5.69
C TYR A 146 8.16 7.94 -5.50
N PRO A 147 9.26 7.31 -5.05
CA PRO A 147 9.34 5.87 -4.98
C PRO A 147 8.42 5.31 -3.91
N ASN A 148 7.62 4.33 -4.32
CA ASN A 148 6.82 3.49 -3.46
C ASN A 148 7.38 2.07 -3.46
N LEU A 149 7.24 1.33 -2.37
CA LEU A 149 7.79 -0.02 -2.27
C LEU A 149 6.70 -1.09 -2.26
N VAL A 150 7.03 -2.26 -2.80
CA VAL A 150 6.24 -3.48 -2.61
C VAL A 150 7.18 -4.66 -2.40
N LEU A 151 6.91 -5.51 -1.41
CA LEU A 151 7.71 -6.71 -1.15
C LEU A 151 7.15 -7.93 -1.86
N ASP A 152 8.04 -8.69 -2.48
CA ASP A 152 7.81 -10.06 -2.94
C ASP A 152 8.52 -11.02 -1.98
N ASN A 153 7.79 -11.51 -1.00
CA ASN A 153 8.32 -12.42 -0.01
C ASN A 153 8.72 -13.78 -0.61
N ASP A 154 7.96 -14.25 -1.62
CA ASP A 154 8.19 -15.57 -2.23
C ASP A 154 9.55 -15.63 -2.93
N ASN A 155 9.98 -14.53 -3.56
CA ASN A 155 11.24 -14.44 -4.29
C ASN A 155 12.34 -13.68 -3.53
N GLY A 156 12.00 -13.03 -2.40
CA GLY A 156 12.90 -12.17 -1.64
C GLY A 156 13.37 -10.97 -2.47
N ASP A 157 12.43 -10.30 -3.11
CA ASP A 157 12.68 -9.13 -3.94
C ASP A 157 11.92 -7.90 -3.43
N ILE A 158 12.44 -6.71 -3.76
CA ILE A 158 11.75 -5.43 -3.59
C ILE A 158 11.38 -4.91 -4.96
N TYR A 159 10.14 -4.50 -5.13
CA TYR A 159 9.71 -3.70 -6.26
C TYR A 159 9.55 -2.25 -5.81
N VAL A 160 10.19 -1.33 -6.54
CA VAL A 160 10.06 0.11 -6.35
C VAL A 160 9.25 0.66 -7.51
N THR A 161 8.10 1.25 -7.21
CA THR A 161 7.19 1.84 -8.20
C THR A 161 7.20 3.36 -8.07
N GLY A 162 7.06 4.07 -9.18
CA GLY A 162 6.99 5.54 -9.17
C GLY A 162 6.94 6.12 -10.57
N TYR A 163 7.22 7.41 -10.71
CA TYR A 163 7.10 8.13 -11.97
C TYR A 163 8.44 8.26 -12.70
N SER A 164 8.39 8.27 -14.02
CA SER A 164 9.57 8.48 -14.86
C SER A 164 10.09 9.93 -14.82
N ARG A 165 9.31 10.87 -14.27
CA ARG A 165 9.62 12.29 -14.20
C ARG A 165 9.21 12.91 -12.86
N GLU A 166 9.82 14.02 -12.49
CA GLU A 166 9.54 14.74 -11.24
C GLU A 166 8.11 15.31 -11.17
N SER A 167 7.48 15.59 -12.32
CA SER A 167 6.08 16.07 -12.38
C SER A 167 5.12 14.89 -12.20
N TRP A 168 4.85 14.50 -10.98
CA TRP A 168 4.05 13.32 -10.63
C TRP A 168 2.58 13.38 -11.08
N ASN A 169 2.02 14.59 -11.21
CA ASN A 169 0.61 14.81 -11.54
C ASN A 169 0.36 15.15 -13.00
N ASP A 170 1.37 15.04 -13.86
CA ASP A 170 1.28 15.48 -15.26
C ASP A 170 1.73 14.38 -16.23
N ALA A 171 0.79 13.78 -16.96
CA ALA A 171 1.07 12.84 -18.03
C ALA A 171 1.70 13.47 -19.27
N ARG A 172 1.65 14.80 -19.40
CA ARG A 172 2.24 15.52 -20.53
C ARG A 172 3.76 15.35 -20.56
N GLY A 173 4.33 15.46 -21.74
CA GLY A 173 5.77 15.31 -21.91
C GLY A 173 6.28 13.88 -21.74
N GLY A 174 5.41 12.87 -21.75
CA GLY A 174 5.78 11.46 -21.73
C GLY A 174 6.11 10.93 -20.34
N ASN A 175 5.52 11.49 -19.28
CA ASN A 175 5.55 10.86 -17.96
C ASN A 175 4.83 9.51 -17.99
N GLY A 176 5.32 8.56 -17.21
CA GLY A 176 4.76 7.22 -17.09
C GLY A 176 5.07 6.63 -15.73
N LEU A 177 4.54 5.44 -15.46
CA LEU A 177 4.90 4.67 -14.29
C LEU A 177 6.09 3.78 -14.60
N GLN A 178 7.00 3.69 -13.65
CA GLN A 178 8.11 2.74 -13.69
C GLN A 178 8.04 1.80 -12.51
N VAL A 179 8.44 0.56 -12.76
CA VAL A 179 8.59 -0.47 -11.74
C VAL A 179 10.00 -1.04 -11.86
N LEU A 180 10.77 -0.92 -10.79
CA LEU A 180 12.12 -1.47 -10.67
C LEU A 180 12.09 -2.67 -9.74
N ARG A 181 12.89 -3.68 -10.04
CA ARG A 181 13.10 -4.83 -9.16
C ARG A 181 14.52 -4.83 -8.63
N PHE A 182 14.66 -5.03 -7.34
CA PHE A 182 15.91 -5.22 -6.63
C PHE A 182 15.85 -6.48 -5.77
N LYS A 183 16.99 -7.06 -5.46
CA LYS A 183 17.05 -8.08 -4.41
C LYS A 183 16.86 -7.46 -3.05
N LEU A 184 16.03 -8.08 -2.21
CA LEU A 184 15.86 -7.65 -0.82
C LEU A 184 17.19 -7.82 -0.07
N PRO A 185 17.78 -6.74 0.48
CA PRO A 185 18.98 -6.84 1.28
C PRO A 185 18.74 -7.68 2.54
N ALA A 186 19.77 -8.39 2.97
CA ALA A 186 19.73 -9.05 4.28
C ALA A 186 19.48 -8.03 5.39
N VAL A 187 18.63 -8.39 6.33
CA VAL A 187 18.32 -7.51 7.46
C VAL A 187 19.56 -7.38 8.35
N SER A 188 19.92 -6.13 8.65
CA SER A 188 21.00 -5.77 9.56
C SER A 188 20.64 -4.48 10.27
N TYR A 189 21.25 -4.22 11.43
CA TYR A 189 21.10 -2.92 12.08
C TYR A 189 21.85 -1.83 11.31
N GLY A 190 21.25 -0.64 11.26
CA GLY A 190 21.85 0.55 10.66
C GLY A 190 21.40 0.83 9.23
N GLU A 191 22.31 1.37 8.41
CA GLU A 191 21.98 1.80 7.04
C GLU A 191 22.58 0.84 6.00
N PHE A 192 21.82 0.61 4.93
CA PHE A 192 22.24 -0.08 3.73
C PHE A 192 21.93 0.80 2.52
N THR A 193 22.78 0.78 1.50
CA THR A 193 22.54 1.54 0.26
C THR A 193 22.41 0.58 -0.92
N ILE A 194 21.30 0.68 -1.62
CA ILE A 194 21.10 0.05 -2.93
C ILE A 194 21.69 0.98 -3.99
N ASN A 195 22.47 0.42 -4.93
CA ASN A 195 23.02 1.17 -6.05
C ASN A 195 22.16 1.00 -7.30
N ALA A 196 22.28 1.94 -8.25
CA ALA A 196 21.55 1.81 -9.52
C ALA A 196 21.97 0.57 -10.32
N SER A 197 23.22 0.07 -10.12
CA SER A 197 23.70 -1.20 -10.71
C SER A 197 22.99 -2.45 -10.17
N ASP A 198 22.30 -2.33 -9.04
CA ASP A 198 21.59 -3.45 -8.40
C ASP A 198 20.17 -3.63 -8.97
N ILE A 199 19.75 -2.75 -9.90
CA ILE A 199 18.48 -2.89 -10.62
C ILE A 199 18.53 -4.15 -11.49
N GLN A 200 17.71 -5.15 -11.11
CA GLN A 200 17.61 -6.42 -11.81
C GLN A 200 16.66 -6.39 -13.00
N ALA A 201 15.61 -5.57 -12.89
CA ALA A 201 14.63 -5.41 -13.97
C ALA A 201 14.00 -4.01 -13.90
N ARG A 202 13.60 -3.51 -15.08
CA ARG A 202 12.86 -2.26 -15.24
C ARG A 202 11.67 -2.48 -16.16
N ARG A 203 10.50 -1.99 -15.76
CA ARG A 203 9.28 -2.01 -16.56
C ARG A 203 8.64 -0.64 -16.59
N ASN A 204 8.00 -0.34 -17.72
CA ASN A 204 7.31 0.92 -17.93
C ASN A 204 5.84 0.65 -18.20
N TYR A 205 4.97 1.44 -17.57
CA TYR A 205 3.52 1.37 -17.74
C TYR A 205 2.95 2.74 -18.11
N ALA A 206 1.73 2.74 -18.59
CA ALA A 206 0.98 3.97 -18.83
C ALA A 206 0.87 4.79 -17.54
N PHE A 207 0.87 6.12 -17.70
CA PHE A 207 0.68 7.04 -16.59
C PHE A 207 -0.63 6.78 -15.87
N ARG A 208 -0.57 6.75 -14.53
CA ARG A 208 -1.72 6.76 -13.62
C ARG A 208 -1.43 7.72 -12.49
N LEU A 209 -2.43 8.55 -12.14
CA LEU A 209 -2.27 9.56 -11.12
C LEU A 209 -2.14 8.93 -9.74
N ALA A 210 -1.24 9.47 -8.92
CA ALA A 210 -0.93 9.12 -7.54
C ALA A 210 -0.78 7.61 -7.27
N THR A 211 0.47 7.15 -7.17
CA THR A 211 0.75 5.79 -6.68
C THR A 211 0.45 5.73 -5.19
N GLN A 212 -0.44 4.83 -4.80
CA GLN A 212 -0.87 4.61 -3.42
C GLN A 212 -0.51 3.18 -2.96
N GLY A 213 -1.23 2.62 -2.02
CA GLY A 213 -0.99 1.30 -1.46
C GLY A 213 -0.81 0.18 -2.51
N ALA A 214 0.11 -0.73 -2.24
CA ALA A 214 0.36 -1.89 -3.09
C ALA A 214 0.74 -3.11 -2.27
N VAL A 215 0.43 -4.31 -2.81
CA VAL A 215 0.75 -5.59 -2.18
C VAL A 215 0.99 -6.66 -3.23
N ILE A 216 1.91 -7.59 -2.94
CA ILE A 216 2.16 -8.76 -3.77
C ILE A 216 1.59 -10.01 -3.09
N LYS A 217 0.96 -10.86 -3.90
CA LYS A 217 0.51 -12.18 -3.48
C LYS A 217 0.36 -13.12 -4.67
N ASP A 218 0.80 -14.35 -4.51
CA ASP A 218 0.67 -15.43 -5.49
C ASP A 218 1.16 -15.00 -6.90
N GLY A 219 2.36 -14.38 -6.98
CA GLY A 219 2.97 -13.92 -8.22
C GLY A 219 2.29 -12.71 -8.87
N LYS A 220 1.38 -12.04 -8.18
CA LYS A 220 0.67 -10.86 -8.69
C LYS A 220 0.87 -9.66 -7.79
N MET A 221 1.07 -8.50 -8.40
CA MET A 221 1.09 -7.20 -7.72
C MET A 221 -0.25 -6.51 -7.90
N TYR A 222 -0.87 -6.16 -6.80
CA TYR A 222 -2.07 -5.32 -6.76
C TYR A 222 -1.65 -3.94 -6.30
N GLN A 223 -2.01 -2.92 -7.04
CA GLN A 223 -1.69 -1.54 -6.69
C GLN A 223 -2.89 -0.63 -6.91
N VAL A 224 -3.14 0.25 -5.95
CA VAL A 224 -4.15 1.30 -6.07
C VAL A 224 -3.49 2.61 -6.48
N TYR A 225 -4.22 3.38 -7.26
CA TYR A 225 -3.82 4.67 -7.81
C TYR A 225 -4.93 5.68 -7.66
N GLY A 226 -4.57 6.95 -7.65
CA GLY A 226 -5.51 8.03 -7.83
C GLY A 226 -5.92 8.71 -6.55
N MET A 227 -6.78 9.68 -6.73
CA MET A 227 -7.39 10.53 -5.72
C MET A 227 -8.91 10.32 -5.72
N ALA A 228 -9.62 10.95 -4.78
CA ALA A 228 -11.07 10.83 -4.69
C ALA A 228 -11.75 11.17 -6.04
N GLY A 229 -12.56 10.25 -6.55
CA GLY A 229 -13.29 10.38 -7.80
C GLY A 229 -12.52 10.06 -9.09
N ASP A 230 -11.19 9.83 -8.99
CA ASP A 230 -10.35 9.38 -10.11
C ASP A 230 -9.30 8.39 -9.58
N SER A 231 -9.76 7.21 -9.21
CA SER A 231 -8.92 6.18 -8.61
C SER A 231 -9.13 4.82 -9.25
N SER A 232 -8.11 4.01 -9.27
CA SER A 232 -8.14 2.67 -9.85
C SER A 232 -7.35 1.66 -9.04
N ILE A 233 -7.72 0.38 -9.15
CA ILE A 233 -6.90 -0.75 -8.75
C ILE A 233 -6.46 -1.51 -9.99
N VAL A 234 -5.19 -1.89 -10.00
CA VAL A 234 -4.58 -2.63 -11.11
C VAL A 234 -3.91 -3.88 -10.59
N CYS A 235 -4.05 -4.96 -11.32
CA CYS A 235 -3.35 -6.21 -11.09
C CYS A 235 -2.34 -6.46 -12.19
N TYR A 236 -1.09 -6.70 -11.79
CA TYR A 236 0.02 -7.04 -12.68
C TYR A 236 0.48 -8.46 -12.41
N ASP A 237 0.81 -9.19 -13.45
CA ASP A 237 1.57 -10.44 -13.35
C ASP A 237 3.06 -10.10 -13.17
N LEU A 238 3.68 -10.61 -12.12
CA LEU A 238 5.07 -10.26 -11.78
C LEU A 238 6.10 -10.89 -12.71
N GLU A 239 5.82 -12.07 -13.26
CA GLU A 239 6.75 -12.76 -14.13
C GLU A 239 6.81 -12.11 -15.51
N SER A 240 5.66 -11.96 -16.14
CA SER A 240 5.55 -11.35 -17.48
C SER A 240 5.58 -9.82 -17.44
N GLY A 241 5.17 -9.21 -16.34
CA GLY A 241 4.97 -7.77 -16.21
C GLY A 241 3.73 -7.24 -16.92
N VAL A 242 2.82 -8.12 -17.32
CA VAL A 242 1.61 -7.73 -18.04
C VAL A 242 0.58 -7.22 -17.04
N GLU A 243 -0.10 -6.12 -17.40
CA GLU A 243 -1.32 -5.68 -16.71
C GLU A 243 -2.43 -6.69 -17.03
N LEU A 244 -2.87 -7.46 -16.02
CA LEU A 244 -3.91 -8.47 -16.18
C LEU A 244 -5.30 -7.83 -16.26
N TRP A 245 -5.53 -6.84 -15.41
CA TRP A 245 -6.78 -6.06 -15.40
C TRP A 245 -6.60 -4.76 -14.61
N ALA A 246 -7.47 -3.79 -14.92
CA ALA A 246 -7.64 -2.56 -14.14
C ALA A 246 -9.14 -2.33 -13.89
N LYS A 247 -9.49 -1.76 -12.74
CA LYS A 247 -10.86 -1.40 -12.38
C LYS A 247 -10.90 -0.02 -11.76
N ASP A 248 -11.92 0.76 -12.11
CA ASP A 248 -12.29 2.00 -11.42
C ASP A 248 -12.70 1.67 -9.98
N LEU A 249 -12.06 2.33 -9.00
CA LEU A 249 -12.31 2.05 -7.58
C LEU A 249 -13.64 2.62 -7.10
N SER A 250 -14.10 3.74 -7.65
CA SER A 250 -15.40 4.30 -7.30
C SER A 250 -16.52 3.35 -7.75
N ALA A 251 -16.44 2.84 -8.96
CA ALA A 251 -17.35 1.80 -9.45
C ALA A 251 -17.21 0.48 -8.70
N ALA A 252 -15.99 0.17 -8.22
CA ALA A 252 -15.71 -1.03 -7.43
C ALA A 252 -16.14 -0.91 -5.96
N GLY A 253 -16.60 0.26 -5.49
CA GLY A 253 -17.14 0.49 -4.14
C GLY A 253 -16.31 1.38 -3.22
N ILE A 254 -15.20 1.96 -3.68
CA ILE A 254 -14.32 2.86 -2.92
C ILE A 254 -14.38 4.28 -3.52
N PRO A 255 -15.20 5.19 -2.98
CA PRO A 255 -15.42 6.52 -3.57
C PRO A 255 -14.37 7.56 -3.17
N ASN A 256 -13.60 7.30 -2.12
CA ASN A 256 -12.58 8.21 -1.62
C ASN A 256 -11.19 7.79 -2.12
N GLU A 257 -10.18 8.62 -1.86
CA GLU A 257 -8.78 8.34 -2.14
C GLU A 257 -8.32 7.08 -1.40
N PRO A 258 -7.81 6.05 -2.12
CA PRO A 258 -7.27 4.85 -1.50
C PRO A 258 -5.86 5.12 -0.96
N GLU A 259 -5.55 4.67 0.27
CA GLU A 259 -4.26 4.93 0.89
C GLU A 259 -3.45 3.66 1.16
N SER A 260 -4.12 2.58 1.51
CA SER A 260 -3.47 1.33 1.87
C SER A 260 -4.10 0.15 1.16
N LEU A 261 -3.28 -0.83 0.81
CA LEU A 261 -3.72 -2.10 0.26
C LEU A 261 -2.94 -3.25 0.90
N PHE A 262 -3.62 -4.18 1.54
CA PHE A 262 -2.96 -5.30 2.22
C PHE A 262 -3.84 -6.54 2.31
N PHE A 263 -3.20 -7.68 2.45
CA PHE A 263 -3.90 -8.92 2.76
C PHE A 263 -3.95 -9.19 4.27
N SER A 264 -5.09 -9.73 4.72
CA SER A 264 -5.20 -10.42 6.00
C SER A 264 -5.73 -11.83 5.73
N GLY A 265 -4.86 -12.82 5.86
CA GLY A 265 -5.10 -14.16 5.35
C GLY A 265 -5.31 -14.18 3.84
N LYS A 266 -6.48 -14.60 3.39
CA LYS A 266 -6.85 -14.63 1.96
C LYS A 266 -7.63 -13.39 1.49
N THR A 267 -8.00 -12.51 2.39
CA THR A 267 -8.84 -11.36 2.09
C THR A 267 -7.99 -10.13 1.82
N LEU A 268 -8.21 -9.48 0.68
CA LEU A 268 -7.64 -8.18 0.36
C LEU A 268 -8.47 -7.08 1.02
N TYR A 269 -7.79 -6.14 1.65
CA TYR A 269 -8.38 -4.94 2.25
C TYR A 269 -7.79 -3.68 1.62
N CYS A 270 -8.62 -2.65 1.49
CA CYS A 270 -8.20 -1.30 1.15
C CYS A 270 -8.66 -0.35 2.25
N VAL A 271 -7.83 0.63 2.60
CA VAL A 271 -8.20 1.72 3.52
C VAL A 271 -8.14 3.02 2.76
N ASP A 272 -9.18 3.83 2.87
CA ASP A 272 -9.22 5.15 2.26
C ASP A 272 -8.70 6.25 3.21
N VAL A 273 -8.47 7.44 2.68
CA VAL A 273 -8.00 8.62 3.43
C VAL A 273 -8.88 8.97 4.62
N LYS A 274 -10.17 8.65 4.57
CA LYS A 274 -11.13 8.85 5.67
C LYS A 274 -11.10 7.73 6.70
N GLY A 275 -10.35 6.65 6.45
CA GLY A 275 -10.21 5.49 7.33
C GLY A 275 -11.38 4.51 7.24
N VAL A 276 -12.15 4.55 6.16
CA VAL A 276 -13.05 3.44 5.86
C VAL A 276 -12.20 2.26 5.38
N VAL A 277 -12.39 1.12 6.00
CA VAL A 277 -11.76 -0.13 5.62
C VAL A 277 -12.73 -0.90 4.74
N TYR A 278 -12.31 -1.21 3.54
CA TYR A 278 -13.06 -1.98 2.57
C TYR A 278 -12.49 -3.39 2.47
N LYS A 279 -13.36 -4.34 2.30
CA LYS A 279 -13.04 -5.75 2.10
C LYS A 279 -13.36 -6.14 0.66
N CYS A 280 -12.41 -6.77 -0.01
CA CYS A 280 -12.62 -7.35 -1.34
C CYS A 280 -13.47 -8.63 -1.22
N ARG A 281 -14.51 -8.73 -2.06
CA ARG A 281 -15.38 -9.91 -2.12
C ARG A 281 -14.84 -10.99 -3.05
N ASP A 282 -14.34 -10.55 -4.23
CA ASP A 282 -13.88 -11.46 -5.29
C ASP A 282 -12.60 -10.89 -5.91
N LEU A 283 -11.50 -11.62 -5.82
CA LEU A 283 -10.21 -11.35 -6.48
C LEU A 283 -10.06 -12.22 -7.72
#